data_6b015b30578703f59c169a8ad71466f2
#
_entry.id   6b015b30578703f59c169a8ad71466f2
#
_cell.length_a   1.000
_cell.length_b   1.000
_cell.length_c   1.000
_cell.angle_alpha   90.00
_cell.angle_beta   90.00
_cell.angle_gamma   90.00
#
_symmetry.space_group_name_H-M   'P 1'
#
loop_
_entity.id
_entity.type
_entity.pdbx_description
1 polymer ?
#
loop_
_entity_poly.entity_id
_entity_poly.type
_entity_poly.pdbx_seq_one_letter_code
_entity_poly.pdbx_strand_id
1 'polypeptide(L)'
;TTIIIIITLIIFISLHFQGVSFMKVLFYRYGSICEPDILSYFNALGITVIEEKTELYNKKFSSSPECVNKINVLLSIHSPLFVFTINFFPVIAEMCHIHNVMYLCWTVDCPILELFDKSIQYPTNRIFLFDQGQYEYFSPYNPNCIFYLPLAANVERFNYAIQKITKQEKINYTTDISFVGSLYSEKNPIRQLNNLSEYARGYIDSIVESSLQIYGYNFIEESLSDKFIEEFKKTNIVFSNERLISNSERHAIAHQYIGHQIAETERI
;
A
#
# COMPACT_ATOMS: atom_id res chain seq x y z
N THR A 1 19.42 -4.05 1.15
CA THR A 1 20.03 -5.37 0.80
C THR A 1 18.98 -6.38 0.40
N THR A 2 17.82 -6.44 1.07
CA THR A 2 16.79 -7.47 0.84
C THR A 2 16.00 -7.22 -0.47
N ILE A 3 15.69 -5.97 -0.81
CA ILE A 3 15.05 -5.61 -2.10
C ILE A 3 15.99 -5.99 -3.27
N ILE A 4 17.29 -5.75 -3.10
CA ILE A 4 18.32 -6.17 -4.08
C ILE A 4 18.26 -7.67 -4.28
N ILE A 5 18.14 -8.47 -3.22
CA ILE A 5 18.10 -9.92 -3.30
C ILE A 5 16.85 -10.38 -4.08
N ILE A 6 15.69 -9.80 -3.85
CA ILE A 6 14.44 -10.19 -4.52
C ILE A 6 14.41 -9.74 -5.97
N ILE A 7 14.79 -8.49 -6.26
CA ILE A 7 14.94 -8.01 -7.62
C ILE A 7 16.05 -8.80 -8.33
N THR A 8 17.17 -9.09 -7.67
CA THR A 8 18.24 -9.91 -8.22
C THR A 8 17.78 -11.37 -8.41
N LEU A 9 16.95 -11.92 -7.54
CA LEU A 9 16.39 -13.27 -7.70
C LEU A 9 15.40 -13.32 -8.88
N ILE A 10 14.57 -12.29 -9.03
CA ILE A 10 13.66 -12.13 -10.17
C ILE A 10 14.45 -11.96 -11.47
N ILE A 11 15.52 -11.17 -11.43
CA ILE A 11 16.45 -10.97 -12.55
C ILE A 11 17.21 -12.27 -12.85
N PHE A 12 17.68 -13.00 -11.83
CA PHE A 12 18.39 -14.27 -12.00
C PHE A 12 17.51 -15.38 -12.57
N ILE A 13 16.24 -15.44 -12.17
CA ILE A 13 15.24 -16.34 -12.77
C ILE A 13 14.99 -15.95 -14.22
N SER A 14 14.99 -14.67 -14.56
CA SER A 14 14.81 -14.15 -15.93
C SER A 14 16.06 -14.33 -16.80
N LEU A 15 17.27 -14.26 -16.24
CA LEU A 15 18.53 -14.47 -16.95
C LEU A 15 18.77 -15.93 -17.37
N HIS A 16 18.10 -16.89 -16.76
CA HIS A 16 18.12 -18.30 -17.20
C HIS A 16 17.26 -18.55 -18.45
N PHE A 17 16.43 -17.59 -18.83
CA PHE A 17 15.63 -17.60 -20.05
C PHE A 17 16.04 -16.49 -21.01
N GLN A 18 17.08 -16.79 -21.82
CA GLN A 18 17.48 -16.09 -23.06
C GLN A 18 18.11 -14.69 -22.97
N GLY A 19 19.30 -14.61 -23.59
CA GLY A 19 19.98 -13.51 -24.25
C GLY A 19 19.64 -12.05 -23.80
N VAL A 20 20.66 -11.28 -23.50
CA VAL A 20 20.64 -9.87 -23.09
C VAL A 20 19.71 -9.01 -24.00
N SER A 21 18.41 -9.11 -23.77
CA SER A 21 17.47 -8.09 -24.22
C SER A 21 17.36 -7.07 -23.07
N PHE A 22 17.45 -5.80 -23.34
CA PHE A 22 17.27 -4.72 -22.38
C PHE A 22 15.97 -4.99 -21.56
N MET A 23 16.13 -5.29 -20.29
CA MET A 23 14.99 -5.54 -19.42
C MET A 23 14.17 -4.26 -19.30
N LYS A 24 12.91 -4.32 -19.73
CA LYS A 24 11.95 -3.23 -19.63
C LYS A 24 10.99 -3.50 -18.49
N VAL A 25 10.76 -2.50 -17.65
CA VAL A 25 9.80 -2.52 -16.56
C VAL A 25 8.83 -1.38 -16.73
N LEU A 26 7.55 -1.63 -16.57
CA LEU A 26 6.53 -0.58 -16.47
C LEU A 26 6.35 -0.23 -15.01
N PHE A 27 6.69 1.00 -14.60
CA PHE A 27 6.50 1.49 -13.26
C PHE A 27 5.28 2.42 -13.20
N TYR A 28 4.21 1.95 -12.59
CA TYR A 28 3.03 2.75 -12.31
C TYR A 28 3.25 3.55 -11.02
N ARG A 29 3.22 4.88 -11.13
CA ARG A 29 3.59 5.80 -10.06
C ARG A 29 2.39 6.61 -9.58
N TYR A 30 2.21 6.65 -8.27
CA TYR A 30 1.17 7.47 -7.64
C TYR A 30 1.70 8.56 -6.70
N GLY A 31 3.05 8.64 -6.53
CA GLY A 31 3.70 9.66 -5.71
C GLY A 31 4.10 9.20 -4.32
N SER A 32 4.35 7.91 -4.13
CA SER A 32 4.97 7.43 -2.90
C SER A 32 6.36 8.02 -2.70
N ILE A 33 6.69 8.34 -1.45
CA ILE A 33 8.01 8.84 -1.04
C ILE A 33 9.14 7.83 -1.33
N CYS A 34 8.81 6.55 -1.52
CA CYS A 34 9.75 5.48 -1.82
C CYS A 34 10.07 5.36 -3.33
N GLU A 35 9.26 5.95 -4.22
CA GLU A 35 9.45 5.82 -5.67
C GLU A 35 10.82 6.28 -6.18
N PRO A 36 11.40 7.41 -5.71
CA PRO A 36 12.72 7.85 -6.15
C PRO A 36 13.82 6.85 -5.85
N ASP A 37 13.75 6.18 -4.68
CA ASP A 37 14.72 5.17 -4.29
C ASP A 37 14.64 3.94 -5.19
N ILE A 38 13.43 3.47 -5.51
CA ILE A 38 13.19 2.35 -6.42
C ILE A 38 13.69 2.66 -7.82
N LEU A 39 13.37 3.87 -8.36
CA LEU A 39 13.86 4.30 -9.66
C LEU A 39 15.38 4.36 -9.73
N SER A 40 16.02 4.88 -8.69
CA SER A 40 17.47 4.91 -8.59
C SER A 40 18.08 3.51 -8.67
N TYR A 41 17.47 2.53 -7.98
CA TYR A 41 17.91 1.14 -8.04
C TYR A 41 17.69 0.48 -9.40
N PHE A 42 16.55 0.68 -10.05
CA PHE A 42 16.32 0.17 -11.40
C PHE A 42 17.34 0.71 -12.38
N ASN A 43 17.65 2.02 -12.30
CA ASN A 43 18.67 2.64 -13.13
C ASN A 43 20.08 2.08 -12.86
N ALA A 44 20.43 1.89 -11.58
CA ALA A 44 21.72 1.31 -11.21
C ALA A 44 21.91 -0.13 -11.71
N LEU A 45 20.81 -0.88 -11.86
CA LEU A 45 20.78 -2.23 -12.42
C LEU A 45 20.75 -2.24 -13.98
N GLY A 46 20.74 -1.07 -14.63
CA GLY A 46 20.63 -0.97 -16.10
C GLY A 46 19.26 -1.36 -16.66
N ILE A 47 18.22 -1.33 -15.83
CA ILE A 47 16.84 -1.64 -16.22
C ILE A 47 16.23 -0.43 -16.92
N THR A 48 15.64 -0.64 -18.09
CA THR A 48 14.86 0.40 -18.78
C THR A 48 13.50 0.55 -18.12
N VAL A 49 13.24 1.69 -17.49
CA VAL A 49 11.97 1.97 -16.82
C VAL A 49 11.07 2.80 -17.72
N ILE A 50 9.87 2.28 -17.96
CA ILE A 50 8.76 2.99 -18.60
C ILE A 50 7.86 3.48 -17.45
N GLU A 51 7.71 4.79 -17.31
CA GLU A 51 6.97 5.36 -16.20
C GLU A 51 5.55 5.76 -16.63
N GLU A 52 4.55 5.27 -15.91
CA GLU A 52 3.19 5.79 -15.96
C GLU A 52 2.95 6.70 -14.77
N LYS A 53 2.65 7.97 -15.01
CA LYS A 53 2.65 9.04 -14.00
C LYS A 53 1.30 9.76 -13.83
N THR A 54 0.25 9.32 -14.51
CA THR A 54 -1.03 10.06 -14.48
C THR A 54 -1.61 10.14 -13.07
N GLU A 55 -1.48 9.09 -12.26
CA GLU A 55 -1.95 9.05 -10.86
C GLU A 55 -1.28 10.11 -9.97
N LEU A 56 -0.07 10.57 -10.32
CA LEU A 56 0.59 11.67 -9.59
C LEU A 56 -0.25 12.95 -9.57
N TYR A 57 -0.93 13.21 -10.67
CA TYR A 57 -1.69 14.44 -10.91
C TYR A 57 -3.21 14.24 -10.82
N ASN A 58 -3.67 13.02 -11.01
CA ASN A 58 -5.08 12.63 -10.93
C ASN A 58 -5.24 11.39 -10.05
N LYS A 59 -5.49 11.60 -8.75
CA LYS A 59 -5.62 10.54 -7.74
C LYS A 59 -6.83 9.59 -7.92
N LYS A 60 -7.66 9.85 -8.93
CA LYS A 60 -8.77 8.97 -9.31
C LYS A 60 -8.51 8.22 -10.62
N PHE A 61 -7.30 8.33 -11.15
CA PHE A 61 -6.97 7.74 -12.45
C PHE A 61 -7.10 6.21 -12.40
N SER A 62 -6.59 5.54 -11.36
CA SER A 62 -6.69 4.09 -11.17
C SER A 62 -8.13 3.56 -11.13
N SER A 63 -9.10 4.41 -10.80
CA SER A 63 -10.53 4.06 -10.79
C SER A 63 -11.25 4.42 -12.10
N SER A 64 -10.53 4.89 -13.12
CA SER A 64 -11.11 5.39 -14.37
C SER A 64 -10.97 4.39 -15.52
N PRO A 65 -11.92 4.37 -16.47
CA PRO A 65 -11.76 3.59 -17.72
C PRO A 65 -10.55 4.02 -18.55
N GLU A 66 -10.10 5.27 -18.39
CA GLU A 66 -8.90 5.79 -19.05
C GLU A 66 -7.64 5.04 -18.59
N CYS A 67 -7.54 4.70 -17.29
CA CYS A 67 -6.44 3.89 -16.76
C CYS A 67 -6.37 2.54 -17.47
N VAL A 68 -7.48 1.84 -17.56
CA VAL A 68 -7.57 0.54 -18.25
C VAL A 68 -7.03 0.65 -19.68
N ASN A 69 -7.52 1.64 -20.43
CA ASN A 69 -7.11 1.85 -21.82
C ASN A 69 -5.60 2.16 -21.93
N LYS A 70 -5.10 3.02 -21.05
CA LYS A 70 -3.69 3.44 -21.06
C LYS A 70 -2.75 2.31 -20.71
N ILE A 71 -3.06 1.55 -19.67
CA ILE A 71 -2.25 0.39 -19.27
C ILE A 71 -2.28 -0.67 -20.36
N ASN A 72 -3.44 -0.96 -20.96
CA ASN A 72 -3.55 -1.86 -22.11
C ASN A 72 -2.60 -1.49 -23.25
N VAL A 73 -2.57 -0.21 -23.62
CA VAL A 73 -1.69 0.30 -24.69
C VAL A 73 -0.22 0.15 -24.29
N LEU A 74 0.15 0.53 -23.07
CA LEU A 74 1.53 0.45 -22.59
C LEU A 74 2.04 -0.99 -22.55
N LEU A 75 1.23 -1.94 -22.05
CA LEU A 75 1.59 -3.36 -22.04
C LEU A 75 1.75 -3.93 -23.46
N SER A 76 0.85 -3.57 -24.37
CA SER A 76 0.89 -4.03 -25.76
C SER A 76 2.11 -3.50 -26.53
N ILE A 77 2.45 -2.21 -26.36
CA ILE A 77 3.55 -1.58 -27.10
C ILE A 77 4.91 -1.96 -26.55
N HIS A 78 5.06 -2.00 -25.25
CA HIS A 78 6.37 -2.14 -24.62
C HIS A 78 6.72 -3.57 -24.24
N SER A 79 5.73 -4.44 -24.07
CA SER A 79 5.90 -5.83 -23.63
C SER A 79 6.89 -5.93 -22.45
N PRO A 80 6.62 -5.22 -21.32
CA PRO A 80 7.55 -5.19 -20.21
C PRO A 80 7.67 -6.58 -19.56
N LEU A 81 8.83 -6.85 -18.95
CA LEU A 81 9.06 -8.09 -18.21
C LEU A 81 8.10 -8.22 -17.03
N PHE A 82 7.86 -7.10 -16.36
CA PHE A 82 6.86 -6.97 -15.30
C PHE A 82 6.37 -5.53 -15.16
N VAL A 83 5.22 -5.37 -14.49
CA VAL A 83 4.74 -4.09 -14.00
C VAL A 83 5.09 -3.98 -12.51
N PHE A 84 5.58 -2.83 -12.08
CA PHE A 84 5.90 -2.57 -10.69
C PHE A 84 5.01 -1.46 -10.12
N THR A 85 4.53 -1.65 -8.89
CA THR A 85 3.87 -0.61 -8.10
C THR A 85 4.35 -0.61 -6.65
N ILE A 86 4.33 0.56 -6.03
CA ILE A 86 4.26 0.64 -4.57
C ILE A 86 2.77 0.62 -4.20
N ASN A 87 2.41 -0.18 -3.21
CA ASN A 87 1.04 -0.56 -2.87
C ASN A 87 0.30 -1.29 -3.99
N PHE A 88 -0.82 -1.92 -3.63
CA PHE A 88 -1.58 -2.78 -4.54
C PHE A 88 -2.64 -1.98 -5.30
N PHE A 89 -2.69 -2.18 -6.61
CA PHE A 89 -3.70 -1.58 -7.50
C PHE A 89 -4.46 -2.69 -8.22
N PRO A 90 -5.74 -2.94 -7.88
CA PRO A 90 -6.56 -3.98 -8.50
C PRO A 90 -6.64 -3.88 -10.02
N VAL A 91 -6.77 -2.67 -10.56
CA VAL A 91 -6.80 -2.43 -12.01
C VAL A 91 -5.51 -2.85 -12.70
N ILE A 92 -4.36 -2.62 -12.06
CA ILE A 92 -3.05 -3.03 -12.60
C ILE A 92 -2.92 -4.55 -12.55
N ALA A 93 -3.33 -5.18 -11.44
CA ALA A 93 -3.35 -6.64 -11.30
C ALA A 93 -4.21 -7.29 -12.40
N GLU A 94 -5.40 -6.73 -12.66
CA GLU A 94 -6.32 -7.23 -13.69
C GLU A 94 -5.73 -7.10 -15.10
N MET A 95 -5.17 -5.93 -15.44
CA MET A 95 -4.54 -5.72 -16.75
C MET A 95 -3.33 -6.63 -16.96
N CYS A 96 -2.50 -6.81 -15.93
CA CYS A 96 -1.38 -7.75 -15.97
C CYS A 96 -1.85 -9.20 -16.15
N HIS A 97 -2.95 -9.59 -15.51
CA HIS A 97 -3.53 -10.91 -15.67
C HIS A 97 -4.04 -11.14 -17.10
N ILE A 98 -4.77 -10.18 -17.67
CA ILE A 98 -5.28 -10.25 -19.06
C ILE A 98 -4.13 -10.38 -20.07
N HIS A 99 -3.04 -9.63 -19.88
CA HIS A 99 -1.87 -9.64 -20.77
C HIS A 99 -0.86 -10.75 -20.45
N ASN A 100 -1.10 -11.56 -19.42
CA ASN A 100 -0.16 -12.54 -18.90
C ASN A 100 1.24 -11.96 -18.61
N VAL A 101 1.27 -10.74 -18.05
CA VAL A 101 2.49 -10.05 -17.61
C VAL A 101 2.57 -10.14 -16.09
N MET A 102 3.77 -10.36 -15.56
CA MET A 102 3.99 -10.41 -14.11
C MET A 102 3.70 -9.04 -13.48
N TYR A 103 2.98 -9.02 -12.36
CA TYR A 103 2.72 -7.85 -11.54
C TYR A 103 3.46 -7.94 -10.22
N LEU A 104 4.42 -7.06 -9.99
CA LEU A 104 5.14 -6.92 -8.73
C LEU A 104 4.56 -5.73 -7.95
N CYS A 105 4.15 -5.99 -6.73
CA CYS A 105 3.66 -4.98 -5.80
C CYS A 105 4.46 -5.06 -4.50
N TRP A 106 4.96 -3.94 -4.01
CA TRP A 106 5.54 -3.84 -2.67
C TRP A 106 4.76 -2.85 -1.84
N THR A 107 4.16 -3.33 -0.76
CA THR A 107 3.36 -2.47 0.12
C THR A 107 4.25 -1.71 1.09
N VAL A 108 3.89 -0.47 1.36
CA VAL A 108 4.57 0.41 2.33
C VAL A 108 3.59 1.03 3.32
N ASP A 109 2.30 0.82 3.12
CA ASP A 109 1.22 1.27 3.98
C ASP A 109 0.48 0.08 4.61
N CYS A 110 -0.13 0.27 5.78
CA CYS A 110 -0.95 -0.69 6.50
C CYS A 110 -2.06 0.05 7.27
N PRO A 111 -3.34 -0.32 7.08
CA PRO A 111 -3.87 -1.30 6.13
C PRO A 111 -3.97 -0.75 4.71
N ILE A 112 -4.02 -1.66 3.72
CA ILE A 112 -4.33 -1.36 2.33
C ILE A 112 -5.65 -2.02 1.97
N LEU A 113 -6.67 -1.21 1.72
CA LEU A 113 -8.02 -1.69 1.42
C LEU A 113 -8.10 -2.46 0.09
N GLU A 114 -7.29 -2.07 -0.87
CA GLU A 114 -7.20 -2.68 -2.19
C GLU A 114 -6.76 -4.14 -2.16
N LEU A 115 -6.07 -4.58 -1.09
CA LEU A 115 -5.70 -6.00 -0.90
C LEU A 115 -6.91 -6.91 -0.69
N PHE A 116 -8.06 -6.35 -0.29
CA PHE A 116 -9.30 -7.12 -0.16
C PHE A 116 -10.02 -7.35 -1.51
N ASP A 117 -9.49 -6.84 -2.62
CA ASP A 117 -10.02 -7.11 -3.95
C ASP A 117 -9.67 -8.53 -4.41
N LYS A 118 -10.61 -9.20 -5.06
CA LYS A 118 -10.41 -10.58 -5.60
C LYS A 118 -9.22 -10.71 -6.55
N SER A 119 -8.78 -9.63 -7.16
CA SER A 119 -7.61 -9.63 -8.04
C SER A 119 -6.31 -9.99 -7.32
N ILE A 120 -6.26 -9.98 -5.98
CA ILE A 120 -5.13 -10.50 -5.20
C ILE A 120 -4.82 -11.96 -5.53
N GLN A 121 -5.84 -12.73 -5.97
CA GLN A 121 -5.74 -14.15 -6.26
C GLN A 121 -5.14 -14.48 -7.64
N TYR A 122 -4.84 -13.47 -8.47
CA TYR A 122 -4.28 -13.74 -9.80
C TYR A 122 -2.88 -14.37 -9.75
N PRO A 123 -2.61 -15.40 -10.57
CA PRO A 123 -1.33 -16.11 -10.57
C PRO A 123 -0.17 -15.25 -11.12
N THR A 124 -0.48 -14.17 -11.81
CA THR A 124 0.50 -13.19 -12.31
C THR A 124 1.07 -12.28 -11.24
N ASN A 125 0.46 -12.24 -10.05
CA ASN A 125 0.90 -11.39 -8.96
C ASN A 125 2.19 -11.90 -8.29
N ARG A 126 2.96 -10.94 -7.75
CA ARG A 126 4.04 -11.13 -6.78
C ARG A 126 3.91 -9.97 -5.80
N ILE A 127 3.21 -10.20 -4.68
CA ILE A 127 2.85 -9.18 -3.70
C ILE A 127 3.75 -9.33 -2.49
N PHE A 128 4.50 -8.29 -2.18
CA PHE A 128 5.40 -8.25 -1.05
C PHE A 128 4.79 -7.35 0.03
N LEU A 129 4.43 -7.93 1.15
CA LEU A 129 3.82 -7.26 2.29
C LEU A 129 4.89 -7.00 3.35
N PHE A 130 5.02 -5.74 3.79
CA PHE A 130 6.02 -5.38 4.79
C PHE A 130 5.54 -5.66 6.22
N ASP A 131 4.25 -5.64 6.45
CA ASP A 131 3.63 -5.89 7.74
C ASP A 131 3.33 -7.38 7.90
N GLN A 132 3.75 -7.95 9.02
CA GLN A 132 3.60 -9.38 9.28
C GLN A 132 2.13 -9.77 9.45
N GLY A 133 1.33 -8.93 10.12
CA GLY A 133 -0.10 -9.19 10.30
C GLY A 133 -0.86 -9.21 8.98
N GLN A 134 -0.58 -8.26 8.07
CA GLN A 134 -1.11 -8.30 6.72
C GLN A 134 -0.68 -9.56 5.97
N TYR A 135 0.60 -9.95 6.08
CA TYR A 135 1.08 -11.17 5.43
C TYR A 135 0.35 -12.42 5.95
N GLU A 136 0.22 -12.59 7.24
CA GLU A 136 -0.47 -13.72 7.85
C GLU A 136 -1.95 -13.78 7.42
N TYR A 137 -2.59 -12.62 7.31
CA TYR A 137 -3.99 -12.53 6.89
C TYR A 137 -4.18 -12.83 5.39
N PHE A 138 -3.36 -12.24 4.51
CA PHE A 138 -3.58 -12.31 3.07
C PHE A 138 -2.88 -13.50 2.38
N SER A 139 -1.80 -14.04 2.93
CA SER A 139 -1.05 -15.13 2.28
C SER A 139 -1.88 -16.39 1.99
N PRO A 140 -2.90 -16.78 2.79
CA PRO A 140 -3.74 -17.92 2.47
C PRO A 140 -4.56 -17.76 1.19
N TYR A 141 -4.87 -16.53 0.76
CA TYR A 141 -5.65 -16.27 -0.45
C TYR A 141 -4.84 -16.47 -1.75
N ASN A 142 -3.51 -16.36 -1.68
CA ASN A 142 -2.63 -16.63 -2.82
C ASN A 142 -1.21 -17.04 -2.34
N PRO A 143 -1.05 -18.23 -1.75
CA PRO A 143 0.15 -18.62 -1.00
C PRO A 143 1.44 -18.66 -1.84
N ASN A 144 1.31 -18.79 -3.17
CA ASN A 144 2.47 -18.83 -4.07
C ASN A 144 2.85 -17.46 -4.64
N CYS A 145 2.08 -16.43 -4.34
CA CYS A 145 2.24 -15.11 -4.92
C CYS A 145 2.32 -13.97 -3.89
N ILE A 146 2.09 -14.26 -2.62
CA ILE A 146 2.16 -13.29 -1.52
C ILE A 146 3.34 -13.65 -0.61
N PHE A 147 4.18 -12.67 -0.33
CA PHE A 147 5.45 -12.85 0.38
C PHE A 147 5.62 -11.80 1.47
N TYR A 148 6.25 -12.17 2.57
CA TYR A 148 6.67 -11.24 3.60
C TYR A 148 7.99 -10.58 3.22
N LEU A 149 8.03 -9.25 3.20
CA LEU A 149 9.23 -8.47 2.91
C LEU A 149 9.23 -7.15 3.70
N PRO A 150 9.96 -7.07 4.81
CA PRO A 150 10.09 -5.84 5.59
C PRO A 150 10.57 -4.64 4.77
N LEU A 151 10.23 -3.44 5.24
CA LEU A 151 10.73 -2.20 4.67
C LEU A 151 12.25 -2.12 4.76
N ALA A 152 12.85 -1.43 3.79
CA ALA A 152 14.28 -1.21 3.72
C ALA A 152 14.59 0.29 3.66
N ALA A 153 15.79 0.65 4.08
CA ALA A 153 16.31 2.01 4.00
C ALA A 153 17.32 2.15 2.84
N ASN A 154 17.31 3.31 2.19
CA ASN A 154 18.37 3.67 1.25
C ASN A 154 19.60 4.17 2.03
N VAL A 155 20.50 3.25 2.32
CA VAL A 155 21.70 3.52 3.12
C VAL A 155 22.62 4.57 2.47
N GLU A 156 22.73 4.56 1.16
CA GLU A 156 23.56 5.53 0.42
C GLU A 156 23.02 6.95 0.58
N ARG A 157 21.71 7.14 0.44
CA ARG A 157 21.06 8.43 0.66
C ARG A 157 21.22 8.93 2.09
N PHE A 158 21.10 8.06 3.08
CA PHE A 158 21.29 8.42 4.48
C PHE A 158 22.74 8.78 4.77
N ASN A 159 23.72 7.99 4.31
CA ASN A 159 25.14 8.28 4.49
C ASN A 159 25.53 9.61 3.84
N TYR A 160 25.02 9.88 2.63
CA TYR A 160 25.25 11.15 1.96
C TYR A 160 24.67 12.34 2.74
N ALA A 161 23.45 12.21 3.27
CA ALA A 161 22.82 13.24 4.09
C ALA A 161 23.64 13.50 5.37
N ILE A 162 24.05 12.43 6.08
CA ILE A 162 24.85 12.53 7.31
C ILE A 162 26.18 13.24 7.06
N GLN A 163 26.85 12.96 5.93
CA GLN A 163 28.13 13.60 5.59
C GLN A 163 28.00 15.11 5.33
N LYS A 164 26.81 15.57 4.93
CA LYS A 164 26.53 16.99 4.66
C LYS A 164 26.08 17.79 5.87
N ILE A 165 25.70 17.13 6.96
CA ILE A 165 25.25 17.82 8.17
C ILE A 165 26.40 18.63 8.77
N THR A 166 26.19 19.92 8.91
CA THR A 166 27.12 20.82 9.59
C THR A 166 27.13 20.58 11.09
N LYS A 167 28.20 21.02 11.78
CA LYS A 167 28.27 20.94 13.25
C LYS A 167 27.10 21.69 13.91
N GLN A 168 26.72 22.84 13.35
CA GLN A 168 25.62 23.65 13.88
C GLN A 168 24.27 22.96 13.72
N GLU A 169 24.00 22.37 12.56
CA GLU A 169 22.78 21.58 12.32
C GLU A 169 22.71 20.39 13.25
N LYS A 170 23.84 19.69 13.46
CA LYS A 170 23.89 18.57 14.41
C LYS A 170 23.50 18.99 15.82
N ILE A 171 23.96 20.15 16.30
CA ILE A 171 23.58 20.67 17.61
C ILE A 171 22.10 21.03 17.63
N ASN A 172 21.60 21.72 16.60
CA ASN A 172 20.22 22.19 16.53
C ASN A 172 19.18 21.07 16.49
N TYR A 173 19.55 19.90 15.91
CA TYR A 173 18.65 18.74 15.76
C TYR A 173 18.93 17.61 16.75
N THR A 174 19.86 17.81 17.70
CA THR A 174 20.09 16.83 18.77
C THR A 174 19.01 16.98 19.84
N THR A 175 18.35 15.90 20.17
CA THR A 175 17.33 15.83 21.22
C THR A 175 17.33 14.43 21.84
N ASP A 176 16.92 14.33 23.10
CA ASP A 176 16.82 13.05 23.81
C ASP A 176 15.66 12.19 23.29
N ILE A 177 14.55 12.83 22.93
CA ILE A 177 13.36 12.16 22.38
C ILE A 177 12.83 13.01 21.21
N SER A 178 12.54 12.38 20.09
CA SER A 178 11.94 13.06 18.93
C SER A 178 10.78 12.25 18.36
N PHE A 179 9.77 12.97 17.86
CA PHE A 179 8.71 12.43 17.03
C PHE A 179 8.73 13.15 15.68
N VAL A 180 8.77 12.37 14.61
CA VAL A 180 8.69 12.89 13.23
C VAL A 180 7.54 12.21 12.54
N GLY A 181 6.45 12.90 12.33
CA GLY A 181 5.24 12.35 11.72
C GLY A 181 4.11 13.36 11.64
N SER A 182 2.98 12.93 11.09
CA SER A 182 1.72 13.69 11.08
C SER A 182 0.88 13.29 12.30
N LEU A 183 0.18 14.26 12.89
CA LEU A 183 -0.82 13.97 13.92
C LEU A 183 -2.13 13.45 13.33
N TYR A 184 -2.27 13.40 12.02
CA TYR A 184 -3.45 12.95 11.27
C TYR A 184 -4.77 13.68 11.58
N SER A 185 -4.82 14.54 12.58
CA SER A 185 -6.01 15.30 12.98
C SER A 185 -6.61 16.14 11.83
N GLU A 186 -5.76 16.64 10.91
CA GLU A 186 -6.19 17.42 9.75
C GLU A 186 -6.75 16.56 8.61
N LYS A 187 -6.41 15.27 8.58
CA LYS A 187 -6.77 14.34 7.51
C LYS A 187 -7.75 13.26 7.95
N ASN A 188 -8.35 13.42 9.13
CA ASN A 188 -9.25 12.43 9.71
C ASN A 188 -10.44 12.12 8.79
N PRO A 189 -10.48 10.94 8.14
CA PRO A 189 -11.53 10.60 7.19
C PRO A 189 -12.89 10.40 7.86
N ILE A 190 -12.91 10.02 9.14
CA ILE A 190 -14.14 9.78 9.90
C ILE A 190 -14.85 11.09 10.19
N ARG A 191 -14.09 12.13 10.58
CA ARG A 191 -14.65 13.46 10.84
C ARG A 191 -15.17 14.16 9.58
N GLN A 192 -14.68 13.75 8.42
CA GLN A 192 -15.16 14.24 7.12
C GLN A 192 -16.46 13.59 6.65
N LEU A 193 -16.92 12.52 7.29
CA LEU A 193 -18.17 11.84 6.97
C LEU A 193 -19.36 12.67 7.46
N ASN A 194 -20.01 13.37 6.54
CA ASN A 194 -21.15 14.24 6.85
C ASN A 194 -22.43 13.47 7.27
N ASN A 195 -22.50 12.17 6.96
CA ASN A 195 -23.70 11.34 7.12
C ASN A 195 -23.66 10.41 8.34
N LEU A 196 -22.66 10.53 9.22
CA LEU A 196 -22.66 9.78 10.48
C LEU A 196 -23.71 10.33 11.43
N SER A 197 -24.53 9.44 11.99
CA SER A 197 -25.49 9.80 13.02
C SER A 197 -24.82 10.32 14.29
N GLU A 198 -25.56 11.07 15.11
CA GLU A 198 -25.07 11.49 16.42
C GLU A 198 -24.71 10.29 17.31
N TYR A 199 -25.45 9.19 17.17
CA TYR A 199 -25.14 7.93 17.85
C TYR A 199 -23.78 7.41 17.45
N ALA A 200 -23.48 7.32 16.16
CA ALA A 200 -22.21 6.80 15.67
C ALA A 200 -21.03 7.69 16.08
N ARG A 201 -21.20 9.01 16.05
CA ARG A 201 -20.18 9.98 16.54
C ARG A 201 -19.91 9.81 18.02
N GLY A 202 -20.96 9.81 18.85
CA GLY A 202 -20.81 9.61 20.29
C GLY A 202 -20.23 8.25 20.66
N TYR A 203 -20.51 7.22 19.84
CA TYR A 203 -19.93 5.90 20.01
C TYR A 203 -18.42 5.89 19.79
N ILE A 204 -17.96 6.52 18.71
CA ILE A 204 -16.53 6.68 18.40
C ILE A 204 -15.84 7.48 19.51
N ASP A 205 -16.39 8.65 19.89
CA ASP A 205 -15.82 9.50 20.92
C ASP A 205 -15.66 8.73 22.25
N SER A 206 -16.66 7.95 22.63
CA SER A 206 -16.63 7.15 23.86
C SER A 206 -15.58 6.04 23.84
N ILE A 207 -15.43 5.34 22.70
CA ILE A 207 -14.39 4.29 22.54
C ILE A 207 -13.01 4.92 22.60
N VAL A 208 -12.80 6.04 21.88
CA VAL A 208 -11.52 6.76 21.85
C VAL A 208 -11.15 7.25 23.23
N GLU A 209 -12.08 7.92 23.94
CA GLU A 209 -11.85 8.41 25.31
C GLU A 209 -11.50 7.26 26.25
N SER A 210 -12.22 6.14 26.17
CA SER A 210 -11.93 4.94 26.95
C SER A 210 -10.54 4.37 26.61
N SER A 211 -10.16 4.35 25.33
CA SER A 211 -8.86 3.82 24.90
C SER A 211 -7.67 4.63 25.41
N LEU A 212 -7.85 5.93 25.65
CA LEU A 212 -6.82 6.79 26.22
C LEU A 212 -6.54 6.47 27.70
N GLN A 213 -7.45 5.81 28.39
CA GLN A 213 -7.29 5.40 29.79
C GLN A 213 -6.57 4.05 29.95
N ILE A 214 -6.38 3.31 28.86
CA ILE A 214 -5.80 1.96 28.88
C ILE A 214 -4.48 1.97 28.13
N TYR A 215 -3.39 1.75 28.86
CA TYR A 215 -2.06 1.68 28.29
C TYR A 215 -1.71 0.25 27.83
N GLY A 216 -1.09 0.15 26.64
CA GLY A 216 -0.53 -1.11 26.17
C GLY A 216 -1.52 -2.10 25.55
N TYR A 217 -2.81 -1.74 25.46
CA TYR A 217 -3.83 -2.59 24.82
C TYR A 217 -4.75 -1.77 23.92
N ASN A 218 -4.88 -2.19 22.67
CA ASN A 218 -5.79 -1.58 21.70
C ASN A 218 -7.06 -2.45 21.57
N PHE A 219 -8.15 -2.00 22.17
CA PHE A 219 -9.45 -2.69 22.16
C PHE A 219 -10.49 -2.05 21.23
N ILE A 220 -10.08 -1.07 20.43
CA ILE A 220 -11.01 -0.31 19.59
C ILE A 220 -11.78 -1.24 18.65
N GLU A 221 -11.07 -2.12 17.94
CA GLU A 221 -11.68 -3.07 17.01
C GLU A 221 -12.68 -3.97 17.72
N GLU A 222 -12.30 -4.57 18.85
CA GLU A 222 -13.15 -5.47 19.65
C GLU A 222 -14.41 -4.78 20.22
N SER A 223 -14.35 -3.46 20.39
CA SER A 223 -15.45 -2.66 20.92
C SER A 223 -16.48 -2.25 19.87
N LEU A 224 -16.19 -2.43 18.58
CA LEU A 224 -17.13 -2.04 17.53
C LEU A 224 -18.31 -3.02 17.47
N SER A 225 -19.52 -2.55 17.75
CA SER A 225 -20.73 -3.36 17.65
C SER A 225 -21.18 -3.57 16.20
N ASP A 226 -21.82 -4.70 15.93
CA ASP A 226 -22.40 -5.00 14.63
C ASP A 226 -23.33 -3.89 14.14
N LYS A 227 -24.13 -3.31 15.05
CA LYS A 227 -25.02 -2.19 14.74
C LYS A 227 -24.22 -0.97 14.25
N PHE A 228 -23.11 -0.64 14.89
CA PHE A 228 -22.24 0.45 14.48
C PHE A 228 -21.62 0.19 13.11
N ILE A 229 -21.09 -1.02 12.89
CA ILE A 229 -20.51 -1.43 11.60
C ILE A 229 -21.53 -1.35 10.46
N GLU A 230 -22.77 -1.81 10.66
CA GLU A 230 -23.82 -1.72 9.64
C GLU A 230 -24.23 -0.28 9.34
N GLU A 231 -24.18 0.61 10.32
CA GLU A 231 -24.41 2.04 10.10
C GLU A 231 -23.26 2.67 9.31
N PHE A 232 -22.03 2.37 9.70
CA PHE A 232 -20.83 2.91 9.05
C PHE A 232 -20.70 2.44 7.59
N LYS A 233 -21.02 1.20 7.27
CA LYS A 233 -21.03 0.66 5.90
C LYS A 233 -21.93 1.47 4.96
N LYS A 234 -23.04 2.02 5.46
CA LYS A 234 -23.94 2.84 4.65
C LYS A 234 -23.32 4.17 4.22
N THR A 235 -22.32 4.64 4.93
CA THR A 235 -21.64 5.91 4.65
C THR A 235 -20.42 5.74 3.74
N ASN A 236 -19.94 4.50 3.54
CA ASN A 236 -18.72 4.23 2.81
C ASN A 236 -18.98 3.28 1.62
N ILE A 237 -18.84 3.81 0.40
CA ILE A 237 -19.04 3.09 -0.87
C ILE A 237 -18.11 1.89 -1.03
N VAL A 238 -16.94 1.91 -0.40
CA VAL A 238 -15.92 0.85 -0.53
C VAL A 238 -16.46 -0.52 -0.12
N PHE A 239 -17.31 -0.56 0.92
CA PHE A 239 -17.89 -1.82 1.41
C PHE A 239 -19.08 -2.33 0.58
N SER A 240 -19.53 -1.56 -0.41
CA SER A 240 -20.56 -2.00 -1.37
C SER A 240 -19.99 -2.73 -2.58
N ASN A 241 -18.68 -2.83 -2.70
CA ASN A 241 -18.02 -3.39 -3.87
C ASN A 241 -18.18 -4.92 -3.94
N GLU A 242 -18.74 -5.43 -5.03
CA GLU A 242 -18.89 -6.86 -5.33
C GLU A 242 -17.58 -7.56 -5.66
N ARG A 243 -16.49 -6.82 -5.75
CA ARG A 243 -15.15 -7.32 -6.07
C ARG A 243 -14.36 -7.82 -4.86
N LEU A 244 -14.93 -7.81 -3.66
CA LEU A 244 -14.24 -8.31 -2.47
C LEU A 244 -13.88 -9.80 -2.60
N ILE A 245 -12.74 -10.18 -2.02
CA ILE A 245 -12.20 -11.55 -1.95
C ILE A 245 -13.27 -12.54 -1.52
N SER A 246 -14.04 -12.18 -0.50
CA SER A 246 -15.12 -12.98 0.04
C SER A 246 -16.29 -12.10 0.45
N ASN A 247 -17.47 -12.46 0.02
CA ASN A 247 -18.70 -11.79 0.45
C ASN A 247 -19.05 -12.13 1.91
N SER A 248 -18.68 -13.32 2.39
CA SER A 248 -18.90 -13.74 3.78
C SER A 248 -18.04 -12.98 4.77
N GLU A 249 -16.89 -12.46 4.34
CA GLU A 249 -15.96 -11.70 5.18
C GLU A 249 -16.19 -10.18 5.13
N ARG A 250 -17.15 -9.71 4.33
CA ARG A 250 -17.43 -8.26 4.20
C ARG A 250 -17.61 -7.55 5.52
N HIS A 251 -18.25 -8.20 6.48
CA HIS A 251 -18.45 -7.63 7.80
C HIS A 251 -17.13 -7.57 8.59
N ALA A 252 -16.36 -8.66 8.60
CA ALA A 252 -15.06 -8.71 9.28
C ALA A 252 -14.08 -7.70 8.68
N ILE A 253 -14.02 -7.58 7.35
CA ILE A 253 -13.22 -6.58 6.63
C ILE A 253 -13.60 -5.16 7.07
N ALA A 254 -14.90 -4.86 7.10
CA ALA A 254 -15.38 -3.55 7.52
C ALA A 254 -15.00 -3.27 8.96
N HIS A 255 -15.16 -4.24 9.83
CA HIS A 255 -14.84 -4.16 11.25
C HIS A 255 -13.37 -3.85 11.48
N GLN A 256 -12.48 -4.63 10.88
CA GLN A 256 -11.04 -4.44 10.98
C GLN A 256 -10.59 -3.09 10.41
N TYR A 257 -11.08 -2.73 9.21
CA TYR A 257 -10.73 -1.46 8.57
C TYR A 257 -11.20 -0.25 9.38
N ILE A 258 -12.45 -0.26 9.85
CA ILE A 258 -13.01 0.84 10.65
C ILE A 258 -12.28 0.95 11.99
N GLY A 259 -12.02 -0.17 12.66
CA GLY A 259 -11.29 -0.20 13.91
C GLY A 259 -9.90 0.39 13.78
N HIS A 260 -9.19 0.04 12.71
CA HIS A 260 -7.88 0.59 12.42
C HIS A 260 -7.94 2.10 12.13
N GLN A 261 -8.89 2.54 11.29
CA GLN A 261 -9.06 3.97 11.00
C GLN A 261 -9.35 4.80 12.25
N ILE A 262 -10.19 4.31 13.15
CA ILE A 262 -10.45 4.98 14.44
C ILE A 262 -9.16 5.02 15.27
N ALA A 263 -8.45 3.91 15.38
CA ALA A 263 -7.22 3.83 16.17
C ALA A 263 -6.13 4.79 15.64
N GLU A 264 -6.01 4.90 14.31
CA GLU A 264 -4.97 5.73 13.69
C GLU A 264 -5.30 7.22 13.72
N THR A 265 -6.57 7.59 13.55
CA THR A 265 -6.95 8.98 13.29
C THR A 265 -7.58 9.70 14.47
N GLU A 266 -8.14 8.98 15.44
CA GLU A 266 -8.86 9.57 16.58
C GLU A 266 -8.10 9.43 17.91
N ARG A 267 -7.13 8.53 17.99
CA ARG A 267 -6.41 8.23 19.23
C ARG A 267 -5.24 9.17 19.52
N ILE A 268 -4.91 10.08 18.62
CA ILE A 268 -3.75 10.98 18.73
C ILE A 268 -4.06 12.17 19.63
#